data_b81d13b427033c9f1701161349cf38c7
#
_entry.id   b81d13b427033c9f1701161349cf38c7
#
_cell.length_a   1.000
_cell.length_b   1.000
_cell.length_c   1.000
_cell.angle_alpha   90.00
_cell.angle_beta   90.00
_cell.angle_gamma   90.00
#
_symmetry.space_group_name_H-M   'P 1'
#
loop_
_entity.id
_entity.type
_entity.pdbx_description
1 polymer ?
#
loop_
_entity_poly.entity_id
_entity_poly.type
_entity_poly.pdbx_seq_one_letter_code
_entity_poly.pdbx_strand_id
1 'polypeptide(L)'
;LPQNSTEGVEFPIDELVTTAELGDPIYPCLKLLGEVCNAPDSKLWHTLIEADNYHALQLLEYLYAGKVDCIYIDPPYNTGAKDWKYNNNYVDGTDEYRHSKWLSFMQKRLEIAKKLLNPNDSVLIVTIDEKEYLHLGCLLEELFKDARIQMISDVINPRGTTRDGSFSRTDEYIFIVQMGMNRVFYPTKGEKHYVEWYRLRRTDYESRRGTVKGGTQQF
;
A
#
# COMPACT_ATOMS: atom_id res chain seq x y z
N LEU A 1 -34.82 -4.40 0.11
CA LEU A 1 -35.02 -4.56 1.57
C LEU A 1 -36.34 -3.89 1.94
N PRO A 2 -37.27 -4.55 2.67
CA PRO A 2 -38.48 -3.90 3.13
C PRO A 2 -38.10 -2.76 4.08
N GLN A 3 -38.65 -1.58 3.84
CA GLN A 3 -38.33 -0.32 4.51
C GLN A 3 -38.58 -0.30 6.03
N ASN A 4 -39.06 -1.39 6.64
CA ASN A 4 -39.48 -1.42 8.06
C ASN A 4 -38.96 -2.63 8.85
N SER A 5 -37.94 -3.38 8.40
CA SER A 5 -37.37 -4.43 9.24
C SER A 5 -36.09 -3.94 9.92
N THR A 6 -36.08 -3.94 11.24
CA THR A 6 -34.92 -3.67 12.10
C THR A 6 -33.99 -4.91 12.24
N GLU A 7 -34.34 -6.05 11.66
CA GLU A 7 -33.52 -7.25 11.64
C GLU A 7 -32.95 -7.44 10.24
N GLY A 8 -31.62 -7.52 10.15
CA GLY A 8 -30.93 -7.87 8.91
C GLY A 8 -31.22 -9.32 8.55
N VAL A 9 -31.71 -9.57 7.33
CA VAL A 9 -31.86 -10.91 6.78
C VAL A 9 -30.64 -11.19 5.91
N GLU A 10 -29.92 -12.28 6.22
CA GLU A 10 -28.80 -12.74 5.41
C GLU A 10 -29.34 -13.56 4.23
N PHE A 11 -28.92 -13.20 3.02
CA PHE A 11 -29.16 -13.95 1.80
C PHE A 11 -27.83 -14.39 1.19
N PRO A 12 -27.72 -15.62 0.64
CA PRO A 12 -26.60 -16.01 -0.18
C PRO A 12 -26.43 -15.05 -1.37
N ILE A 13 -25.18 -14.75 -1.74
CA ILE A 13 -24.87 -13.79 -2.82
C ILE A 13 -25.46 -14.22 -4.17
N ASP A 14 -25.53 -15.50 -4.42
CA ASP A 14 -26.11 -16.16 -5.61
C ASP A 14 -27.63 -16.09 -5.66
N GLU A 15 -28.31 -15.80 -4.57
CA GLU A 15 -29.76 -15.57 -4.51
C GLU A 15 -30.16 -14.09 -4.63
N LEU A 16 -29.18 -13.17 -4.67
CA LEU A 16 -29.45 -11.76 -4.80
C LEU A 16 -29.79 -11.40 -6.26
N VAL A 17 -31.08 -11.27 -6.54
CA VAL A 17 -31.54 -10.65 -7.78
C VAL A 17 -31.49 -9.14 -7.63
N THR A 18 -30.77 -8.46 -8.52
CA THR A 18 -30.72 -6.99 -8.53
C THR A 18 -32.09 -6.45 -8.90
N THR A 19 -32.83 -5.92 -7.93
CA THR A 19 -34.12 -5.25 -8.13
C THR A 19 -33.94 -3.73 -7.97
N ALA A 20 -33.04 -3.13 -8.76
CA ALA A 20 -32.99 -1.68 -8.88
C ALA A 20 -33.88 -1.25 -10.04
N GLU A 21 -34.77 -0.29 -9.84
CA GLU A 21 -35.46 0.37 -10.93
C GLU A 21 -34.45 1.25 -11.71
N LEU A 22 -34.70 1.42 -13.00
CA LEU A 22 -33.83 2.23 -13.84
C LEU A 22 -33.86 3.69 -13.33
N GLY A 23 -32.74 4.16 -12.77
CA GLY A 23 -32.62 5.49 -12.18
C GLY A 23 -32.45 5.51 -10.66
N ASP A 24 -32.60 4.41 -9.97
CA ASP A 24 -32.31 4.33 -8.54
C ASP A 24 -30.80 4.40 -8.31
N PRO A 25 -30.31 5.27 -7.41
CA PRO A 25 -28.91 5.35 -7.09
C PRO A 25 -28.47 4.08 -6.33
N ILE A 26 -27.53 3.34 -6.89
CA ILE A 26 -26.92 2.19 -6.24
C ILE A 26 -25.64 2.66 -5.54
N TYR A 27 -25.61 2.52 -4.22
CA TYR A 27 -24.45 2.87 -3.41
C TYR A 27 -23.72 1.60 -2.99
N PRO A 28 -22.46 1.42 -3.39
CA PRO A 28 -21.63 0.33 -2.88
C PRO A 28 -21.44 0.50 -1.36
N CYS A 29 -21.40 -0.60 -0.63
CA CYS A 29 -21.19 -0.59 0.83
C CYS A 29 -20.24 -1.72 1.25
N LEU A 30 -19.63 -1.55 2.43
CA LEU A 30 -18.85 -2.60 3.07
C LEU A 30 -19.79 -3.53 3.86
N LYS A 31 -19.62 -4.85 3.71
CA LYS A 31 -20.29 -5.87 4.51
C LYS A 31 -19.32 -6.42 5.55
N LEU A 32 -19.72 -6.46 6.82
CA LEU A 32 -18.93 -7.11 7.87
C LEU A 32 -18.96 -8.64 7.63
N LEU A 33 -17.78 -9.21 7.43
CA LEU A 33 -17.61 -10.66 7.24
C LEU A 33 -17.26 -11.39 8.54
N GLY A 34 -16.56 -10.71 9.45
CA GLY A 34 -16.17 -11.28 10.73
C GLY A 34 -15.50 -10.25 11.63
N GLU A 35 -15.46 -10.56 12.90
CA GLU A 35 -14.83 -9.73 13.93
C GLU A 35 -14.10 -10.62 14.94
N VAL A 36 -12.92 -10.21 15.36
CA VAL A 36 -12.16 -10.83 16.44
C VAL A 36 -11.82 -9.75 17.46
N CYS A 37 -12.44 -9.84 18.64
CA CYS A 37 -12.20 -8.93 19.73
C CYS A 37 -11.25 -9.56 20.75
N ASN A 38 -9.99 -9.12 20.78
CA ASN A 38 -8.98 -9.57 21.75
C ASN A 38 -8.67 -8.52 22.82
N ALA A 39 -9.26 -7.33 22.74
CA ALA A 39 -9.10 -6.24 23.69
C ALA A 39 -10.42 -5.47 23.84
N PRO A 40 -11.40 -6.01 24.60
CA PRO A 40 -12.76 -5.46 24.70
C PRO A 40 -12.80 -4.02 25.25
N ASP A 41 -11.81 -3.62 26.03
CA ASP A 41 -11.72 -2.27 26.59
C ASP A 41 -11.04 -1.26 25.65
N SER A 42 -10.51 -1.71 24.53
CA SER A 42 -9.85 -0.85 23.54
C SER A 42 -10.85 -0.32 22.51
N LYS A 43 -10.72 0.97 22.20
CA LYS A 43 -11.46 1.60 21.10
C LYS A 43 -10.71 1.54 19.75
N LEU A 44 -9.50 0.95 19.73
CA LEU A 44 -8.68 0.84 18.54
C LEU A 44 -9.05 -0.42 17.77
N TRP A 45 -9.25 -0.26 16.48
CA TRP A 45 -9.61 -1.34 15.56
C TRP A 45 -8.62 -1.43 14.41
N HIS A 46 -8.28 -2.67 14.04
CA HIS A 46 -7.62 -2.98 12.78
C HIS A 46 -8.66 -3.54 11.83
N THR A 47 -8.75 -2.98 10.64
CA THR A 47 -9.74 -3.38 9.65
C THR A 47 -9.04 -3.97 8.43
N LEU A 48 -9.45 -5.17 8.04
CA LEU A 48 -9.07 -5.78 6.77
C LEU A 48 -10.25 -5.67 5.80
N ILE A 49 -10.02 -5.09 4.63
CA ILE A 49 -11.04 -4.95 3.58
C ILE A 49 -10.65 -5.89 2.45
N GLU A 50 -11.49 -6.89 2.18
CA GLU A 50 -11.34 -7.82 1.06
C GLU A 50 -12.12 -7.28 -0.14
N ALA A 51 -11.40 -6.73 -1.12
CA ALA A 51 -11.96 -6.18 -2.34
C ALA A 51 -10.86 -5.92 -3.38
N ASP A 52 -11.25 -5.56 -4.62
CA ASP A 52 -10.34 -4.81 -5.49
C ASP A 52 -9.96 -3.49 -4.82
N ASN A 53 -8.66 -3.20 -4.72
CA ASN A 53 -8.17 -2.07 -3.93
C ASN A 53 -8.64 -0.71 -4.45
N TYR A 54 -8.85 -0.56 -5.77
CA TYR A 54 -9.35 0.69 -6.34
C TYR A 54 -10.79 0.97 -5.89
N HIS A 55 -11.64 -0.05 -5.92
CA HIS A 55 -13.02 0.06 -5.46
C HIS A 55 -13.10 0.27 -3.94
N ALA A 56 -12.26 -0.43 -3.17
CA ALA A 56 -12.17 -0.22 -1.72
C ALA A 56 -11.76 1.24 -1.39
N LEU A 57 -10.76 1.78 -2.07
CA LEU A 57 -10.31 3.16 -1.89
C LEU A 57 -11.42 4.18 -2.20
N GLN A 58 -12.22 3.95 -3.25
CA GLN A 58 -13.36 4.81 -3.57
C GLN A 58 -14.40 4.81 -2.44
N LEU A 59 -14.65 3.66 -1.80
CA LEU A 59 -15.55 3.58 -0.64
C LEU A 59 -14.98 4.30 0.58
N LEU A 60 -13.68 4.16 0.82
CA LEU A 60 -13.00 4.82 1.93
C LEU A 60 -13.00 6.34 1.78
N GLU A 61 -13.02 6.90 0.57
CA GLU A 61 -13.12 8.33 0.33
C GLU A 61 -14.34 8.95 1.03
N TYR A 62 -15.48 8.26 1.06
CA TYR A 62 -16.69 8.77 1.74
C TYR A 62 -16.54 8.86 3.26
N LEU A 63 -15.75 7.97 3.86
CA LEU A 63 -15.63 7.84 5.31
C LEU A 63 -14.41 8.58 5.87
N TYR A 64 -13.32 8.58 5.12
CA TYR A 64 -11.98 8.94 5.59
C TYR A 64 -11.32 10.07 4.81
N ALA A 65 -12.03 10.82 3.96
CA ALA A 65 -11.45 11.98 3.28
C ALA A 65 -10.81 12.95 4.27
N GLY A 66 -9.53 13.25 4.07
CA GLY A 66 -8.75 14.17 4.90
C GLY A 66 -8.47 13.68 6.33
N LYS A 67 -8.64 12.38 6.63
CA LYS A 67 -8.51 11.83 8.00
C LYS A 67 -7.38 10.81 8.16
N VAL A 68 -6.73 10.41 7.08
CA VAL A 68 -5.68 9.40 7.13
C VAL A 68 -4.34 10.07 7.37
N ASP A 69 -3.64 9.66 8.42
CA ASP A 69 -2.34 10.24 8.81
C ASP A 69 -1.17 9.58 8.07
N CYS A 70 -1.30 8.31 7.71
CA CYS A 70 -0.25 7.56 7.03
C CYS A 70 -0.83 6.58 6.01
N ILE A 71 -0.29 6.61 4.80
CA ILE A 71 -0.53 5.59 3.78
C ILE A 71 0.81 4.96 3.41
N TYR A 72 0.89 3.63 3.51
CA TYR A 72 2.01 2.84 3.00
C TYR A 72 1.52 1.97 1.85
N ILE A 73 2.22 2.01 0.73
CA ILE A 73 1.93 1.16 -0.43
C ILE A 73 3.20 0.54 -1.00
N ASP A 74 3.06 -0.70 -1.38
CA ASP A 74 4.05 -1.47 -2.12
C ASP A 74 3.39 -1.87 -3.46
N PRO A 75 3.46 -0.99 -4.48
CA PRO A 75 2.78 -1.22 -5.73
C PRO A 75 3.52 -2.26 -6.55
N PRO A 76 2.86 -2.80 -7.54
CA PRO A 76 3.53 -3.66 -8.50
C PRO A 76 4.67 -2.95 -9.23
N TYR A 77 5.85 -3.57 -9.27
CA TYR A 77 7.07 -2.96 -9.80
C TYR A 77 7.19 -2.99 -11.33
N ASN A 78 6.21 -3.52 -12.02
CA ASN A 78 6.19 -3.60 -13.49
C ASN A 78 7.42 -4.31 -14.10
N THR A 79 7.90 -5.34 -13.42
CA THR A 79 9.12 -6.08 -13.80
C THR A 79 8.95 -6.93 -15.05
N GLY A 80 7.70 -7.17 -15.48
CA GLY A 80 7.37 -8.10 -16.56
C GLY A 80 7.40 -9.57 -16.13
N ALA A 81 7.66 -9.86 -14.87
CA ALA A 81 7.58 -11.21 -14.33
C ALA A 81 6.11 -11.66 -14.25
N LYS A 82 5.84 -12.92 -14.64
CA LYS A 82 4.49 -13.50 -14.63
C LYS A 82 3.99 -13.88 -13.23
N ASP A 83 4.66 -13.43 -12.19
CA ASP A 83 4.39 -13.72 -10.79
C ASP A 83 3.26 -12.87 -10.17
N TRP A 84 2.67 -12.00 -10.93
CA TRP A 84 1.54 -11.22 -10.52
C TRP A 84 0.24 -12.02 -10.57
N LYS A 85 -0.40 -12.15 -9.43
CA LYS A 85 -1.77 -12.70 -9.33
C LYS A 85 -2.85 -11.74 -9.81
N TYR A 86 -2.51 -10.49 -10.07
CA TYR A 86 -3.40 -9.49 -10.64
C TYR A 86 -3.29 -9.51 -12.15
N ASN A 87 -4.43 -9.48 -12.83
CA ASN A 87 -4.66 -9.58 -14.27
C ASN A 87 -3.48 -9.03 -15.12
N ASN A 88 -2.51 -9.91 -15.38
CA ASN A 88 -1.25 -9.58 -16.08
C ASN A 88 -1.43 -9.19 -17.54
N ASN A 89 -2.65 -9.30 -18.09
CA ASN A 89 -2.97 -8.80 -19.42
C ASN A 89 -2.83 -7.27 -19.53
N TYR A 90 -2.59 -6.59 -18.40
CA TYR A 90 -2.41 -5.14 -18.40
C TYR A 90 -1.02 -4.71 -18.82
N VAL A 91 0.03 -5.51 -18.53
CA VAL A 91 1.40 -5.10 -18.83
C VAL A 91 2.26 -6.33 -19.14
N ASP A 92 2.27 -6.73 -20.41
CA ASP A 92 3.28 -7.66 -20.90
C ASP A 92 4.65 -6.95 -20.90
N GLY A 93 5.72 -7.67 -20.56
CA GLY A 93 7.09 -7.14 -20.58
C GLY A 93 7.54 -6.66 -21.98
N THR A 94 6.87 -7.09 -23.03
CA THR A 94 7.06 -6.67 -24.43
C THR A 94 6.15 -5.52 -24.85
N ASP A 95 5.24 -5.05 -23.99
CA ASP A 95 4.31 -3.97 -24.31
C ASP A 95 5.05 -2.62 -24.35
N GLU A 96 5.08 -1.96 -25.48
CA GLU A 96 5.70 -0.66 -25.68
C GLU A 96 5.08 0.44 -24.79
N TYR A 97 3.82 0.27 -24.38
CA TYR A 97 3.07 1.21 -23.54
C TYR A 97 3.02 0.81 -22.05
N ARG A 98 3.84 -0.15 -21.63
CA ARG A 98 3.80 -0.68 -20.27
C ARG A 98 3.94 0.40 -19.18
N HIS A 99 4.84 1.36 -19.37
CA HIS A 99 5.05 2.45 -18.42
C HIS A 99 3.83 3.38 -18.34
N SER A 100 3.25 3.74 -19.48
CA SER A 100 2.04 4.58 -19.51
C SER A 100 0.83 3.90 -18.88
N LYS A 101 0.67 2.59 -19.09
CA LYS A 101 -0.39 1.80 -18.44
C LYS A 101 -0.19 1.73 -16.95
N TRP A 102 1.03 1.50 -16.49
CA TRP A 102 1.38 1.50 -15.08
C TRP A 102 1.14 2.87 -14.43
N LEU A 103 1.56 3.95 -15.08
CA LEU A 103 1.31 5.32 -14.61
C LEU A 103 -0.18 5.61 -14.48
N SER A 104 -0.99 5.24 -15.47
CA SER A 104 -2.44 5.41 -15.41
C SER A 104 -3.08 4.61 -14.27
N PHE A 105 -2.57 3.39 -14.02
CA PHE A 105 -2.99 2.56 -12.89
C PHE A 105 -2.64 3.22 -11.54
N MET A 106 -1.43 3.74 -11.39
CA MET A 106 -0.97 4.41 -10.18
C MET A 106 -1.65 5.75 -9.96
N GLN A 107 -1.79 6.56 -10.99
CA GLN A 107 -2.41 7.88 -10.91
C GLN A 107 -3.79 7.82 -10.27
N LYS A 108 -4.66 6.94 -10.76
CA LYS A 108 -6.03 6.78 -10.22
C LYS A 108 -6.05 6.47 -8.72
N ARG A 109 -5.10 5.68 -8.23
CA ARG A 109 -4.98 5.30 -6.81
C ARG A 109 -4.36 6.40 -5.97
N LEU A 110 -3.34 7.06 -6.48
CA LEU A 110 -2.68 8.18 -5.82
C LEU A 110 -3.58 9.42 -5.70
N GLU A 111 -4.44 9.67 -6.68
CA GLU A 111 -5.45 10.73 -6.61
C GLU A 111 -6.43 10.50 -5.45
N ILE A 112 -6.88 9.25 -5.25
CA ILE A 112 -7.73 8.91 -4.09
C ILE A 112 -6.92 8.97 -2.79
N ALA A 113 -5.69 8.42 -2.79
CA ALA A 113 -4.81 8.50 -1.63
C ALA A 113 -4.60 9.95 -1.17
N LYS A 114 -4.38 10.87 -2.11
CA LYS A 114 -4.28 12.30 -1.81
C LYS A 114 -5.52 12.87 -1.12
N LYS A 115 -6.72 12.44 -1.53
CA LYS A 115 -7.97 12.88 -0.91
C LYS A 115 -8.18 12.28 0.48
N LEU A 116 -7.69 11.06 0.71
CA LEU A 116 -7.76 10.40 2.01
C LEU A 116 -6.82 11.03 3.04
N LEU A 117 -5.62 11.41 2.61
CA LEU A 117 -4.59 11.97 3.47
C LEU A 117 -5.02 13.29 4.11
N ASN A 118 -4.67 13.45 5.39
CA ASN A 118 -4.83 14.71 6.11
C ASN A 118 -3.91 15.78 5.47
N PRO A 119 -4.46 16.85 4.89
CA PRO A 119 -3.65 17.82 4.18
C PRO A 119 -2.70 18.62 5.10
N ASN A 120 -2.97 18.65 6.40
CA ASN A 120 -2.22 19.44 7.37
C ASN A 120 -1.05 18.68 8.01
N ASP A 121 -1.17 17.36 8.15
CA ASP A 121 -0.15 16.53 8.80
C ASP A 121 -0.35 15.06 8.43
N SER A 122 0.31 14.61 7.38
CA SER A 122 0.28 13.21 6.96
C SER A 122 1.48 12.82 6.10
N VAL A 123 1.64 11.52 5.89
CA VAL A 123 2.72 10.97 5.07
C VAL A 123 2.21 9.86 4.15
N LEU A 124 2.68 9.88 2.91
CA LEU A 124 2.57 8.75 1.99
C LEU A 124 3.96 8.14 1.78
N ILE A 125 4.06 6.83 1.92
CA ILE A 125 5.28 6.06 1.71
C ILE A 125 5.03 5.08 0.56
N VAL A 126 5.90 5.10 -0.46
CA VAL A 126 5.78 4.24 -1.63
C VAL A 126 7.11 3.55 -1.89
N THR A 127 7.12 2.22 -1.84
CA THR A 127 8.27 1.42 -2.26
C THR A 127 8.23 1.18 -3.77
N ILE A 128 9.38 1.12 -4.41
CA ILE A 128 9.48 0.88 -5.86
C ILE A 128 10.88 0.40 -6.24
N ASP A 129 11.01 -0.28 -7.36
CA ASP A 129 12.30 -0.68 -7.91
C ASP A 129 12.80 0.25 -9.03
N GLU A 130 13.94 -0.11 -9.60
CA GLU A 130 14.60 0.60 -10.69
C GLU A 130 13.78 0.71 -12.00
N LYS A 131 12.69 -0.04 -12.15
CA LYS A 131 11.91 -0.05 -13.40
C LYS A 131 11.01 1.17 -13.52
N GLU A 132 10.41 1.57 -12.39
CA GLU A 132 9.40 2.62 -12.41
C GLU A 132 9.71 3.81 -11.48
N TYR A 133 10.82 3.82 -10.74
CA TYR A 133 11.10 4.89 -9.77
C TYR A 133 11.14 6.29 -10.40
N LEU A 134 11.68 6.44 -11.61
CA LEU A 134 11.71 7.73 -12.32
C LEU A 134 10.29 8.20 -12.67
N HIS A 135 9.49 7.29 -13.22
CA HIS A 135 8.11 7.61 -13.60
C HIS A 135 7.25 7.91 -12.39
N LEU A 136 7.41 7.13 -11.31
CA LEU A 136 6.72 7.37 -10.05
C LEU A 136 7.12 8.73 -9.45
N GLY A 137 8.40 9.07 -9.45
CA GLY A 137 8.89 10.36 -8.95
C GLY A 137 8.21 11.54 -9.65
N CYS A 138 8.19 11.54 -10.99
CA CYS A 138 7.51 12.56 -11.77
C CYS A 138 6.01 12.63 -11.47
N LEU A 139 5.35 11.47 -11.37
CA LEU A 139 3.92 11.41 -11.04
C LEU A 139 3.61 11.96 -9.64
N LEU A 140 4.46 11.64 -8.66
CA LEU A 140 4.31 12.17 -7.30
C LEU A 140 4.49 13.68 -7.25
N GLU A 141 5.49 14.23 -7.94
CA GLU A 141 5.71 15.68 -8.05
C GLU A 141 4.51 16.39 -8.71
N GLU A 142 3.92 15.78 -9.74
CA GLU A 142 2.76 16.33 -10.42
C GLU A 142 1.50 16.33 -9.53
N LEU A 143 1.25 15.24 -8.82
CA LEU A 143 0.05 15.08 -7.98
C LEU A 143 0.16 15.83 -6.64
N PHE A 144 1.35 15.86 -6.02
CA PHE A 144 1.57 16.37 -4.66
C PHE A 144 2.43 17.64 -4.67
N LYS A 145 2.05 18.64 -5.45
CA LYS A 145 2.82 19.87 -5.69
C LYS A 145 3.23 20.64 -4.42
N ASP A 146 2.39 20.58 -3.39
CA ASP A 146 2.62 21.31 -2.13
C ASP A 146 3.29 20.43 -1.05
N ALA A 147 3.59 19.17 -1.37
CA ALA A 147 4.24 18.24 -0.44
C ALA A 147 5.78 18.31 -0.55
N ARG A 148 6.44 17.89 0.52
CA ARG A 148 7.88 17.63 0.48
C ARG A 148 8.09 16.17 0.08
N ILE A 149 8.76 15.95 -1.03
CA ILE A 149 9.03 14.62 -1.57
C ILE A 149 10.51 14.31 -1.38
N GLN A 150 10.79 13.16 -0.78
CA GLN A 150 12.14 12.65 -0.59
C GLN A 150 12.20 11.20 -1.09
N MET A 151 13.26 10.86 -1.82
CA MET A 151 13.58 9.50 -2.20
C MET A 151 14.74 8.97 -1.36
N ILE A 152 14.61 7.75 -0.87
CA ILE A 152 15.63 7.02 -0.13
C ILE A 152 15.99 5.78 -0.94
N SER A 153 17.28 5.50 -1.08
CA SER A 153 17.77 4.22 -1.60
C SER A 153 17.93 3.23 -0.44
N ASP A 154 17.27 2.10 -0.52
CA ASP A 154 17.35 1.03 0.48
C ASP A 154 18.15 -0.14 -0.07
N VAL A 155 19.22 -0.50 0.62
CA VAL A 155 20.13 -1.59 0.21
C VAL A 155 19.54 -2.93 0.64
N ILE A 156 18.78 -3.56 -0.24
CA ILE A 156 18.11 -4.84 0.02
C ILE A 156 19.05 -6.05 -0.05
N ASN A 157 20.09 -5.97 -0.88
CA ASN A 157 21.08 -7.04 -1.04
C ASN A 157 22.48 -6.46 -1.34
N PRO A 158 23.34 -6.26 -0.34
CA PRO A 158 24.68 -5.69 -0.54
C PRO A 158 25.58 -6.47 -1.51
N ARG A 159 25.32 -7.75 -1.72
CA ARG A 159 26.08 -8.59 -2.70
C ARG A 159 25.55 -8.43 -4.11
N GLY A 160 24.41 -7.80 -4.27
CA GLY A 160 23.69 -7.69 -5.52
C GLY A 160 23.04 -8.99 -5.98
N THR A 161 22.04 -8.84 -6.85
CA THR A 161 21.44 -9.95 -7.58
C THR A 161 22.05 -9.95 -8.98
N THR A 162 22.80 -11.02 -9.29
CA THR A 162 23.44 -11.16 -10.61
C THR A 162 22.39 -11.21 -11.71
N ARG A 163 22.63 -10.43 -12.75
CA ARG A 163 21.79 -10.39 -13.96
C ARG A 163 22.70 -10.60 -15.16
N ASP A 164 22.25 -11.41 -16.11
CA ASP A 164 22.98 -11.63 -17.34
C ASP A 164 23.04 -10.32 -18.16
N GLY A 165 24.25 -9.93 -18.58
CA GLY A 165 24.46 -8.72 -19.39
C GLY A 165 24.26 -7.38 -18.69
N SER A 166 24.09 -7.34 -17.35
CA SER A 166 23.83 -6.12 -16.57
C SER A 166 24.59 -6.09 -15.26
N PHE A 167 24.75 -4.91 -14.67
CA PHE A 167 25.25 -4.78 -13.32
C PHE A 167 24.29 -5.41 -12.30
N SER A 168 24.84 -5.95 -11.22
CA SER A 168 24.05 -6.51 -10.13
C SER A 168 23.24 -5.43 -9.44
N ARG A 169 21.96 -5.72 -9.21
CA ARG A 169 21.07 -4.85 -8.44
C ARG A 169 21.33 -5.03 -6.96
N THR A 170 21.48 -3.94 -6.23
CA THR A 170 21.73 -3.92 -4.78
C THR A 170 20.62 -3.27 -3.98
N ASP A 171 19.82 -2.40 -4.59
CA ASP A 171 18.91 -1.49 -3.91
C ASP A 171 17.51 -1.43 -4.54
N GLU A 172 16.61 -0.91 -3.76
CA GLU A 172 15.26 -0.45 -4.11
C GLU A 172 15.08 0.99 -3.60
N TYR A 173 13.97 1.61 -3.95
CA TYR A 173 13.72 3.01 -3.62
C TYR A 173 12.45 3.15 -2.79
N ILE A 174 12.49 4.11 -1.87
CA ILE A 174 11.34 4.47 -1.04
C ILE A 174 11.08 5.96 -1.25
N PHE A 175 9.91 6.30 -1.76
CA PHE A 175 9.45 7.69 -1.80
C PHE A 175 8.67 8.00 -0.53
N ILE A 176 9.01 9.13 0.09
CA ILE A 176 8.33 9.68 1.26
C ILE A 176 7.75 11.04 0.84
N VAL A 177 6.43 11.12 0.84
CA VAL A 177 5.67 12.34 0.50
C VAL A 177 5.07 12.88 1.79
N GLN A 178 5.58 14.02 2.26
CA GLN A 178 5.18 14.64 3.52
C GLN A 178 4.23 15.80 3.25
N MET A 179 3.01 15.71 3.81
CA MET A 179 1.98 16.73 3.67
C MET A 179 2.01 17.71 4.84
N GLY A 180 1.77 18.98 4.53
CA GLY A 180 1.58 20.02 5.55
C GLY A 180 2.74 20.18 6.51
N MET A 181 2.44 20.08 7.80
CA MET A 181 3.39 20.28 8.90
C MET A 181 4.19 19.04 9.29
N ASN A 182 3.95 17.90 8.64
CA ASN A 182 4.67 16.66 8.92
C ASN A 182 6.19 16.88 8.89
N ARG A 183 6.89 16.38 9.91
CA ARG A 183 8.35 16.56 10.05
C ARG A 183 9.01 15.28 10.53
N VAL A 184 10.22 15.07 10.05
CA VAL A 184 11.11 14.03 10.56
C VAL A 184 11.73 14.53 11.85
N PHE A 185 11.54 13.79 12.94
CA PHE A 185 12.22 14.04 14.20
C PHE A 185 13.51 13.23 14.22
N TYR A 186 14.62 13.92 14.43
CA TYR A 186 15.89 13.26 14.70
C TYR A 186 15.99 13.02 16.21
N PRO A 187 16.33 11.79 16.66
CA PRO A 187 16.60 11.57 18.08
C PRO A 187 17.74 12.50 18.53
N THR A 188 17.53 13.15 19.67
CA THR A 188 18.53 14.04 20.26
C THR A 188 19.82 13.26 20.50
N LYS A 189 20.98 13.88 20.19
CA LYS A 189 22.29 13.27 20.43
C LYS A 189 22.39 12.87 21.91
N GLY A 190 22.36 11.58 22.21
CA GLY A 190 22.45 11.02 23.56
C GLY A 190 21.49 9.89 23.85
N GLU A 191 20.36 9.80 23.20
CA GLU A 191 19.46 8.67 23.34
C GLU A 191 19.84 7.58 22.34
N LYS A 192 20.56 6.59 22.82
CA LYS A 192 20.78 5.35 22.06
C LYS A 192 19.52 4.51 22.17
N HIS A 193 18.65 4.63 21.19
CA HIS A 193 17.54 3.70 21.07
C HIS A 193 18.08 2.38 20.48
N TYR A 194 18.22 1.37 21.35
CA TYR A 194 18.49 0.03 20.90
C TYR A 194 17.17 -0.56 20.42
N VAL A 195 17.01 -0.72 19.11
CA VAL A 195 15.91 -1.50 18.54
C VAL A 195 16.38 -2.96 18.48
N GLU A 196 15.86 -3.79 19.38
CA GLU A 196 16.02 -5.24 19.23
C GLU A 196 15.11 -5.71 18.09
N TRP A 197 15.72 -6.07 16.99
CA TRP A 197 15.02 -6.69 15.87
C TRP A 197 14.71 -8.14 16.20
N TYR A 198 13.47 -8.46 16.53
CA TYR A 198 13.01 -9.83 16.60
C TYR A 198 12.68 -10.31 15.20
N ARG A 199 13.47 -11.22 14.67
CA ARG A 199 13.16 -11.88 13.42
C ARG A 199 11.90 -12.71 13.61
N LEU A 200 10.81 -12.35 12.94
CA LEU A 200 9.66 -13.22 12.82
C LEU A 200 10.12 -14.55 12.18
N ARG A 201 10.09 -15.64 12.93
CA ARG A 201 10.51 -16.96 12.47
C ARG A 201 9.66 -17.33 11.26
N ARG A 202 10.28 -17.37 10.10
CA ARG A 202 9.79 -18.17 9.00
C ARG A 202 10.14 -19.62 9.32
N THR A 203 9.14 -20.41 9.53
CA THR A 203 9.19 -21.77 9.99
C THR A 203 10.03 -22.64 9.07
N ASP A 204 10.19 -23.25 8.30
CA ASP A 204 10.92 -24.40 7.73
C ASP A 204 12.12 -24.09 6.81
N TYR A 205 12.26 -22.88 6.31
CA TYR A 205 13.34 -22.53 5.39
C TYR A 205 14.61 -22.05 6.08
N GLU A 206 14.49 -21.52 7.28
CA GLU A 206 15.62 -20.95 8.04
C GLU A 206 16.42 -22.02 8.82
N SER A 207 15.83 -23.17 9.11
CA SER A 207 16.53 -24.28 9.77
C SER A 207 17.62 -24.90 8.91
N ARG A 208 17.61 -24.70 7.61
CA ARG A 208 18.58 -25.24 6.65
C ARG A 208 19.77 -24.31 6.37
N ARG A 209 19.79 -23.07 6.83
CA ARG A 209 20.82 -22.06 6.52
C ARG A 209 21.61 -21.55 7.71
N GLY A 210 21.72 -22.30 8.79
CA GLY A 210 22.57 -21.91 9.92
C GLY A 210 22.15 -20.56 10.54
N THR A 211 22.20 -20.49 11.84
CA THR A 211 21.87 -19.30 12.64
C THR A 211 22.72 -18.11 12.21
N VAL A 212 22.13 -17.14 11.57
CA VAL A 212 22.75 -15.81 11.43
C VAL A 212 22.68 -15.15 12.81
N LYS A 213 23.83 -14.95 13.46
CA LYS A 213 23.91 -14.18 14.70
C LYS A 213 23.35 -12.78 14.44
N GLY A 214 22.38 -12.38 15.25
CA GLY A 214 21.79 -11.04 15.19
C GLY A 214 22.88 -9.99 15.31
N GLY A 215 23.00 -9.11 14.34
CA GLY A 215 23.83 -7.93 14.40
C GLY A 215 23.02 -6.79 15.02
N THR A 216 23.58 -6.15 16.04
CA THR A 216 23.05 -4.89 16.57
C THR A 216 23.48 -3.78 15.62
N GLN A 217 22.57 -3.14 14.93
CA GLN A 217 22.87 -1.91 14.20
C GLN A 217 22.62 -0.73 15.13
N GLN A 218 23.64 0.13 15.28
CA GLN A 218 23.50 1.45 15.91
C GLN A 218 23.09 2.43 14.83
N PHE A 219 21.98 3.11 15.02
CA PHE A 219 21.57 4.27 14.26
C PHE A 219 22.00 5.55 14.95
#